data_2a1140ff7f60f486ee55c419073b9cd8
#
_entry.id   2a1140ff7f60f486ee55c419073b9cd8
#
_cell.length_a   1.000
_cell.length_b   1.000
_cell.length_c   1.000
_cell.angle_alpha   90.00
_cell.angle_beta   90.00
_cell.angle_gamma   90.00
#
_symmetry.space_group_name_H-M   'P 1'
#
loop_
_entity.id
_entity.type
_entity.pdbx_description
1 polymer ?
#
loop_
_entity_poly.entity_id
_entity_poly.type
_entity_poly.pdbx_seq_one_letter_code
_entity_poly.pdbx_strand_id
1 'polypeptide(L)'
;NDNEKVRTEILSMKQYRYSKGKHNYHDYQNYFFEMIDTIGVDIAIAYVNNVNTPKTKFDKFLNARGYVEKDYLYDILGTQCLRNMRYADAMTYFEKVSSDYQNHLNVVLYYDPFSVERKAIRSGNDFRYAFAREMNSLEMNIKRTKDPNRKAEMMFRFAVGIRNSFGRCWSLTQYYKGSKRKWQNDACAKTAMRKTEQLINSALKTATDDNYAADMLYELSNFKTLEAKYPNSKKAKLVRGRCD
;
A
#
# COMPACT_ATOMS: atom_id res chain seq x y z
N ASN A 1 2.71 -25.05 -14.25
CA ASN A 1 1.60 -24.45 -13.50
C ASN A 1 2.20 -23.51 -12.47
N ASP A 2 1.85 -22.20 -12.54
CA ASP A 2 2.47 -21.13 -11.70
C ASP A 2 2.20 -21.36 -10.20
N ASN A 3 1.06 -21.94 -9.85
CA ASN A 3 0.77 -22.37 -8.48
C ASN A 3 1.75 -23.42 -7.95
N GLU A 4 2.21 -24.30 -8.82
CA GLU A 4 3.16 -25.34 -8.50
C GLU A 4 4.56 -24.78 -8.28
N LYS A 5 4.97 -23.80 -9.09
CA LYS A 5 6.23 -23.07 -8.89
C LYS A 5 6.25 -22.35 -7.55
N VAL A 6 5.20 -21.61 -7.23
CA VAL A 6 5.08 -20.89 -5.95
C VAL A 6 5.18 -21.86 -4.77
N ARG A 7 4.49 -22.98 -4.82
CA ARG A 7 4.54 -24.01 -3.78
C ARG A 7 5.91 -24.64 -3.63
N THR A 8 6.52 -25.01 -4.75
CA THR A 8 7.87 -25.58 -4.77
C THR A 8 8.88 -24.62 -4.19
N GLU A 9 8.77 -23.35 -4.52
CA GLU A 9 9.68 -22.31 -4.03
C GLU A 9 9.51 -22.06 -2.52
N ILE A 10 8.27 -22.01 -2.00
CA ILE A 10 8.03 -21.91 -0.56
C ILE A 10 8.58 -23.12 0.20
N LEU A 11 8.42 -24.32 -0.36
CA LEU A 11 8.98 -25.53 0.24
C LEU A 11 10.51 -25.52 0.23
N SER A 12 11.11 -25.06 -0.86
CA SER A 12 12.57 -24.94 -1.01
C SER A 12 13.15 -23.95 -0.03
N MET A 13 12.53 -22.80 0.13
CA MET A 13 12.92 -21.78 1.11
C MET A 13 12.90 -22.34 2.53
N LYS A 14 11.89 -23.13 2.86
CA LYS A 14 11.77 -23.72 4.16
C LYS A 14 12.82 -24.78 4.44
N GLN A 15 13.05 -25.69 3.50
CA GLN A 15 14.12 -26.68 3.61
C GLN A 15 15.47 -26.00 3.81
N TYR A 16 15.73 -24.94 3.07
CA TYR A 16 16.96 -24.15 3.20
C TYR A 16 17.09 -23.51 4.59
N ARG A 17 16.04 -22.97 5.16
CA ARG A 17 16.01 -22.40 6.51
C ARG A 17 16.39 -23.42 7.58
N TYR A 18 15.84 -24.62 7.52
CA TYR A 18 16.13 -25.66 8.50
C TYR A 18 17.52 -26.29 8.32
N SER A 19 18.00 -26.39 7.07
CA SER A 19 19.29 -27.06 6.80
C SER A 19 20.52 -26.23 7.19
N LYS A 20 20.42 -24.91 7.25
CA LYS A 20 21.57 -24.03 7.43
C LYS A 20 21.62 -23.17 8.69
N GLY A 21 20.59 -23.14 9.51
CA GLY A 21 20.59 -22.54 10.86
C GLY A 21 21.09 -21.11 11.05
N LYS A 22 21.50 -20.42 9.98
CA LYS A 22 22.21 -19.12 10.02
C LYS A 22 21.54 -18.01 9.18
N HIS A 23 20.39 -18.25 8.55
CA HIS A 23 19.82 -17.24 7.69
C HIS A 23 18.86 -16.33 8.45
N ASN A 24 19.02 -15.05 8.19
CA ASN A 24 18.17 -14.01 8.75
C ASN A 24 16.73 -14.23 8.26
N TYR A 25 15.78 -14.33 9.19
CA TYR A 25 14.36 -14.48 8.91
C TYR A 25 13.84 -13.39 7.93
N HIS A 26 14.43 -12.22 7.98
CA HIS A 26 14.13 -11.11 7.08
C HIS A 26 14.32 -11.42 5.59
N ASP A 27 15.34 -12.23 5.23
CA ASP A 27 15.64 -12.50 3.83
C ASP A 27 14.57 -13.38 3.18
N TYR A 28 13.99 -14.30 3.95
CA TYR A 28 12.91 -15.18 3.46
C TYR A 28 11.63 -14.47 3.18
N GLN A 29 11.19 -13.61 4.11
CA GLN A 29 9.96 -12.86 3.93
C GLN A 29 10.06 -11.92 2.75
N ASN A 30 11.22 -11.31 2.56
CA ASN A 30 11.48 -10.45 1.41
C ASN A 30 11.46 -11.23 0.10
N TYR A 31 12.12 -12.39 0.06
CA TYR A 31 12.17 -13.21 -1.15
C TYR A 31 10.78 -13.70 -1.57
N PHE A 32 9.98 -14.22 -0.64
CA PHE A 32 8.62 -14.64 -0.94
C PHE A 32 7.73 -13.48 -1.39
N PHE A 33 7.85 -12.33 -0.73
CA PHE A 33 7.15 -11.13 -1.11
C PHE A 33 7.53 -10.65 -2.53
N GLU A 34 8.82 -10.65 -2.85
CA GLU A 34 9.34 -10.30 -4.18
C GLU A 34 8.91 -11.28 -5.27
N MET A 35 8.82 -12.56 -4.92
CA MET A 35 8.31 -13.57 -5.83
C MET A 35 6.85 -13.31 -6.21
N ILE A 36 6.01 -12.88 -5.26
CA ILE A 36 4.62 -12.47 -5.55
C ILE A 36 4.57 -11.27 -6.50
N ASP A 37 5.48 -10.31 -6.37
CA ASP A 37 5.59 -9.20 -7.33
C ASP A 37 5.84 -9.70 -8.78
N THR A 38 6.52 -10.83 -8.93
CA THR A 38 6.83 -11.40 -10.24
C THR A 38 5.69 -12.24 -10.80
N ILE A 39 5.05 -13.07 -9.97
CA ILE A 39 4.01 -14.00 -10.41
C ILE A 39 2.60 -13.41 -10.40
N GLY A 40 2.39 -12.29 -9.71
CA GLY A 40 1.12 -11.59 -9.58
C GLY A 40 0.31 -12.00 -8.35
N VAL A 41 -0.41 -11.02 -7.81
CA VAL A 41 -1.20 -11.16 -6.59
C VAL A 41 -2.35 -12.17 -6.72
N ASP A 42 -2.96 -12.30 -7.91
CA ASP A 42 -4.07 -13.25 -8.13
C ASP A 42 -3.61 -14.71 -8.01
N ILE A 43 -2.40 -15.02 -8.48
CA ILE A 43 -1.81 -16.34 -8.31
C ILE A 43 -1.49 -16.60 -6.84
N ALA A 44 -1.00 -15.60 -6.11
CA ALA A 44 -0.77 -15.70 -4.67
C ALA A 44 -2.08 -15.94 -3.89
N ILE A 45 -3.15 -15.25 -4.26
CA ILE A 45 -4.51 -15.47 -3.72
C ILE A 45 -4.95 -16.92 -3.97
N ALA A 46 -4.85 -17.40 -5.21
CA ALA A 46 -5.22 -18.76 -5.56
C ALA A 46 -4.39 -19.79 -4.79
N TYR A 47 -3.09 -19.54 -4.61
CA TYR A 47 -2.20 -20.36 -3.80
C TYR A 47 -2.66 -20.44 -2.34
N VAL A 48 -2.90 -19.31 -1.68
CA VAL A 48 -3.33 -19.27 -0.27
C VAL A 48 -4.68 -19.97 -0.10
N ASN A 49 -5.62 -19.77 -1.02
CA ASN A 49 -6.91 -20.46 -1.01
C ASN A 49 -6.74 -21.98 -1.11
N ASN A 50 -5.82 -22.44 -1.95
CA ASN A 50 -5.54 -23.87 -2.12
C ASN A 50 -4.83 -24.46 -0.89
N VAL A 51 -3.94 -23.71 -0.23
CA VAL A 51 -3.33 -24.10 1.03
C VAL A 51 -4.39 -24.30 2.12
N ASN A 52 -5.36 -23.37 2.20
CA ASN A 52 -6.43 -23.43 3.20
C ASN A 52 -7.47 -24.55 2.91
N THR A 53 -7.70 -24.84 1.60
CA THR A 53 -8.69 -25.83 1.17
C THR A 53 -8.10 -26.71 0.08
N PRO A 54 -7.21 -27.66 0.45
CA PRO A 54 -6.52 -28.52 -0.52
C PRO A 54 -7.52 -29.44 -1.24
N LYS A 55 -7.52 -29.38 -2.58
CA LYS A 55 -8.49 -30.10 -3.40
C LYS A 55 -7.99 -31.47 -3.84
N THR A 56 -6.69 -31.64 -4.03
CA THR A 56 -6.09 -32.88 -4.53
C THR A 56 -5.29 -33.62 -3.47
N LYS A 57 -5.03 -34.91 -3.70
CA LYS A 57 -4.12 -35.70 -2.85
C LYS A 57 -2.71 -35.09 -2.83
N PHE A 58 -2.28 -34.50 -3.95
CA PHE A 58 -1.00 -33.84 -4.05
C PHE A 58 -0.97 -32.55 -3.22
N ASP A 59 -2.04 -31.75 -3.24
CA ASP A 59 -2.14 -30.57 -2.41
C ASP A 59 -2.06 -30.92 -0.91
N LYS A 60 -2.79 -31.97 -0.50
CA LYS A 60 -2.75 -32.47 0.90
C LYS A 60 -1.35 -32.93 1.28
N PHE A 61 -0.67 -33.66 0.39
CA PHE A 61 0.71 -34.11 0.60
C PHE A 61 1.68 -32.93 0.77
N LEU A 62 1.59 -31.90 -0.07
CA LEU A 62 2.43 -30.70 0.02
C LEU A 62 2.16 -29.95 1.33
N ASN A 63 0.88 -29.76 1.68
CA ASN A 63 0.49 -29.04 2.90
C ASN A 63 0.94 -29.78 4.18
N ALA A 64 0.91 -31.12 4.19
CA ALA A 64 1.36 -31.91 5.33
C ALA A 64 2.87 -31.80 5.58
N ARG A 65 3.65 -31.55 4.55
CA ARG A 65 5.12 -31.40 4.60
C ARG A 65 5.60 -29.98 4.61
N GLY A 66 4.79 -29.05 4.11
CA GLY A 66 5.04 -27.63 4.15
C GLY A 66 4.57 -27.04 5.48
N TYR A 67 5.34 -26.16 6.06
CA TYR A 67 4.88 -25.32 7.16
C TYR A 67 4.13 -24.15 6.55
N VAL A 68 2.91 -23.98 6.92
CA VAL A 68 2.13 -22.83 6.51
C VAL A 68 1.78 -22.07 7.77
N GLU A 69 2.56 -21.05 8.08
CA GLU A 69 2.18 -20.07 9.07
C GLU A 69 1.11 -19.18 8.42
N LYS A 70 -0.15 -19.41 8.78
CA LYS A 70 -1.30 -18.75 8.15
C LYS A 70 -1.26 -17.24 8.31
N ASP A 71 -0.93 -16.78 9.51
CA ASP A 71 -0.84 -15.34 9.79
C ASP A 71 0.20 -14.64 8.91
N TYR A 72 1.36 -15.28 8.74
CA TYR A 72 2.38 -14.81 7.81
C TYR A 72 1.88 -14.71 6.36
N LEU A 73 1.16 -15.73 5.88
CA LEU A 73 0.61 -15.71 4.53
C LEU A 73 -0.46 -14.63 4.37
N TYR A 74 -1.31 -14.44 5.37
CA TYR A 74 -2.35 -13.41 5.35
C TYR A 74 -1.74 -12.01 5.41
N ASP A 75 -0.75 -11.78 6.26
CA ASP A 75 -0.07 -10.48 6.35
C ASP A 75 0.63 -10.13 5.04
N ILE A 76 1.37 -11.09 4.44
CA ILE A 76 2.00 -10.90 3.12
C ILE A 76 0.97 -10.63 2.04
N LEU A 77 -0.10 -11.40 1.98
CA LEU A 77 -1.10 -11.25 0.94
C LEU A 77 -1.87 -9.94 1.08
N GLY A 78 -2.21 -9.56 2.31
CA GLY A 78 -2.80 -8.24 2.60
C GLY A 78 -1.87 -7.10 2.16
N THR A 79 -0.57 -7.20 2.45
CA THR A 79 0.44 -6.20 2.04
C THR A 79 0.59 -6.15 0.51
N GLN A 80 0.56 -7.30 -0.18
CA GLN A 80 0.56 -7.35 -1.64
C GLN A 80 -0.72 -6.75 -2.25
N CYS A 81 -1.86 -6.96 -1.61
CA CYS A 81 -3.10 -6.31 -2.04
C CYS A 81 -3.01 -4.79 -1.87
N LEU A 82 -2.45 -4.26 -0.77
CA LEU A 82 -2.18 -2.83 -0.61
C LEU A 82 -1.26 -2.30 -1.71
N ARG A 83 -0.19 -3.03 -2.00
CA ARG A 83 0.78 -2.70 -3.04
C ARG A 83 0.14 -2.63 -4.44
N ASN A 84 -0.89 -3.40 -4.68
CA ASN A 84 -1.68 -3.42 -5.91
C ASN A 84 -2.95 -2.55 -5.84
N MET A 85 -3.08 -1.72 -4.81
CA MET A 85 -4.23 -0.83 -4.58
C MET A 85 -5.59 -1.56 -4.50
N ARG A 86 -5.57 -2.82 -4.04
CA ARG A 86 -6.75 -3.67 -3.83
C ARG A 86 -7.16 -3.60 -2.35
N TYR A 87 -7.70 -2.49 -1.93
CA TYR A 87 -7.91 -2.17 -0.51
C TYR A 87 -8.94 -3.08 0.16
N ALA A 88 -10.03 -3.44 -0.52
CA ALA A 88 -11.04 -4.37 0.00
C ALA A 88 -10.46 -5.77 0.23
N ASP A 89 -9.66 -6.27 -0.72
CA ASP A 89 -9.00 -7.56 -0.56
C ASP A 89 -7.95 -7.52 0.56
N ALA A 90 -7.20 -6.42 0.66
CA ALA A 90 -6.23 -6.22 1.74
C ALA A 90 -6.89 -6.34 3.12
N MET A 91 -8.05 -5.70 3.33
CA MET A 91 -8.83 -5.81 4.57
C MET A 91 -9.19 -7.26 4.86
N THR A 92 -9.72 -7.98 3.86
CA THR A 92 -10.14 -9.39 4.00
C THR A 92 -9.01 -10.30 4.47
N TYR A 93 -7.77 -10.02 4.09
CA TYR A 93 -6.61 -10.82 4.53
C TYR A 93 -6.09 -10.36 5.88
N PHE A 94 -5.99 -9.08 6.15
CA PHE A 94 -5.57 -8.58 7.46
C PHE A 94 -6.55 -8.96 8.59
N GLU A 95 -7.84 -9.05 8.31
CA GLU A 95 -8.86 -9.54 9.28
C GLU A 95 -8.66 -10.99 9.70
N LYS A 96 -7.90 -11.77 8.95
CA LYS A 96 -7.59 -13.18 9.25
C LYS A 96 -6.29 -13.33 10.05
N VAL A 97 -5.52 -12.26 10.20
CA VAL A 97 -4.29 -12.26 11.01
C VAL A 97 -4.69 -12.21 12.47
N SER A 98 -4.17 -13.13 13.29
CA SER A 98 -4.45 -13.17 14.71
C SER A 98 -3.89 -11.95 15.44
N SER A 99 -4.56 -11.52 16.50
CA SER A 99 -4.21 -10.33 17.29
C SER A 99 -2.84 -10.41 17.96
N ASP A 100 -2.39 -11.62 18.26
CA ASP A 100 -1.10 -11.92 18.87
C ASP A 100 0.04 -12.14 17.86
N TYR A 101 -0.29 -12.15 16.56
CA TYR A 101 0.72 -12.23 15.53
C TYR A 101 1.61 -10.99 15.54
N GLN A 102 2.86 -11.19 15.88
CA GLN A 102 3.86 -10.15 15.79
C GLN A 102 4.57 -10.25 14.44
N ASN A 103 4.48 -9.20 13.66
CA ASN A 103 5.32 -9.08 12.48
C ASN A 103 6.79 -9.14 12.91
N HIS A 104 7.43 -10.26 12.64
CA HIS A 104 8.83 -10.51 13.04
C HIS A 104 9.82 -9.49 12.48
N LEU A 105 9.40 -8.63 11.56
CA LEU A 105 10.20 -7.57 10.97
C LEU A 105 10.14 -6.26 11.76
N ASN A 106 9.32 -6.17 12.82
CA ASN A 106 9.11 -4.95 13.61
C ASN A 106 8.87 -3.71 12.72
N VAL A 107 8.16 -3.91 11.60
CA VAL A 107 7.87 -2.83 10.67
C VAL A 107 6.81 -1.93 11.30
N VAL A 108 7.11 -0.64 11.38
CA VAL A 108 6.24 0.37 11.99
C VAL A 108 5.94 1.49 11.00
N LEU A 109 4.84 2.19 11.24
CA LEU A 109 4.46 3.38 10.49
C LEU A 109 4.82 4.62 11.33
N TYR A 110 5.71 5.47 10.81
CA TYR A 110 6.21 6.65 11.52
C TYR A 110 5.48 7.94 11.16
N TYR A 111 4.81 7.99 10.02
CA TYR A 111 4.18 9.20 9.50
C TYR A 111 2.74 8.94 9.11
N ASP A 112 1.90 9.98 9.28
CA ASP A 112 0.52 9.95 8.77
C ASP A 112 0.53 9.80 7.24
N PRO A 113 -0.05 8.70 6.69
CA PRO A 113 -0.07 8.48 5.26
C PRO A 113 -0.96 9.46 4.50
N PHE A 114 -1.88 10.12 5.18
CA PHE A 114 -2.83 11.07 4.59
C PHE A 114 -2.42 12.54 4.73
N SER A 115 -1.31 12.82 5.38
CA SER A 115 -0.76 14.18 5.45
C SER A 115 0.21 14.42 4.29
N VAL A 116 0.23 15.60 3.72
CA VAL A 116 1.27 16.04 2.77
C VAL A 116 2.55 16.38 3.51
N GLU A 117 2.45 16.89 4.71
CA GLU A 117 3.58 17.16 5.59
C GLU A 117 4.10 15.89 6.28
N ARG A 118 5.30 15.94 6.82
CA ARG A 118 5.86 14.85 7.63
C ARG A 118 5.29 14.88 9.04
N LYS A 119 3.99 14.63 9.16
CA LYS A 119 3.33 14.54 10.46
C LYS A 119 3.67 13.21 11.11
N ALA A 120 4.45 13.24 12.18
CA ALA A 120 4.76 12.04 12.94
C ALA A 120 3.52 11.49 13.63
N ILE A 121 3.40 10.17 13.67
CA ILE A 121 2.34 9.44 14.37
C ILE A 121 2.94 8.27 15.16
N ARG A 122 2.18 7.78 16.13
CA ARG A 122 2.44 6.50 16.79
C ARG A 122 1.41 5.49 16.27
N SER A 123 1.84 4.58 15.42
CA SER A 123 0.95 3.55 14.88
C SER A 123 0.80 2.37 15.85
N GLY A 124 -0.36 1.73 15.84
CA GLY A 124 -0.58 0.40 16.40
C GLY A 124 -0.01 -0.70 15.49
N ASN A 125 -0.12 -1.94 15.92
CA ASN A 125 0.32 -3.11 15.13
C ASN A 125 -0.57 -3.35 13.91
N ASP A 126 -1.80 -2.88 13.93
CA ASP A 126 -2.82 -2.99 12.88
C ASP A 126 -2.77 -1.88 11.82
N PHE A 127 -1.68 -1.12 11.76
CA PHE A 127 -1.59 0.09 10.92
C PHE A 127 -1.87 -0.17 9.42
N ARG A 128 -1.55 -1.36 8.90
CA ARG A 128 -1.85 -1.75 7.52
C ARG A 128 -3.34 -1.97 7.31
N TYR A 129 -4.00 -2.65 8.26
CA TYR A 129 -5.44 -2.83 8.23
C TYR A 129 -6.18 -1.50 8.33
N ALA A 130 -5.78 -0.64 9.27
CA ALA A 130 -6.37 0.69 9.43
C ALA A 130 -6.22 1.54 8.17
N PHE A 131 -5.06 1.49 7.51
CA PHE A 131 -4.84 2.16 6.22
C PHE A 131 -5.72 1.58 5.11
N ALA A 132 -5.80 0.25 4.98
CA ALA A 132 -6.64 -0.42 3.99
C ALA A 132 -8.11 0.00 4.12
N ARG A 133 -8.62 0.02 5.36
CA ARG A 133 -9.99 0.42 5.70
C ARG A 133 -10.29 1.87 5.30
N GLU A 134 -9.39 2.79 5.64
CA GLU A 134 -9.56 4.20 5.27
C GLU A 134 -9.52 4.40 3.75
N MET A 135 -8.57 3.76 3.05
CA MET A 135 -8.48 3.83 1.60
C MET A 135 -9.71 3.24 0.90
N ASN A 136 -10.21 2.10 1.37
CA ASN A 136 -11.44 1.50 0.85
C ASN A 136 -12.66 2.41 1.09
N SER A 137 -12.75 3.01 2.28
CA SER A 137 -13.80 3.98 2.61
C SER A 137 -13.76 5.20 1.69
N LEU A 138 -12.58 5.78 1.46
CA LEU A 138 -12.39 6.90 0.55
C LEU A 138 -12.82 6.53 -0.87
N GLU A 139 -12.38 5.38 -1.39
CA GLU A 139 -12.74 4.91 -2.73
C GLU A 139 -14.26 4.77 -2.92
N MET A 140 -14.96 4.20 -1.93
CA MET A 140 -16.40 4.06 -1.95
C MET A 140 -17.12 5.41 -1.84
N ASN A 141 -16.65 6.29 -0.96
CA ASN A 141 -17.26 7.59 -0.73
C ASN A 141 -17.08 8.54 -1.93
N ILE A 142 -15.93 8.51 -2.62
CA ILE A 142 -15.70 9.25 -3.86
C ILE A 142 -16.76 8.89 -4.92
N LYS A 143 -17.15 7.61 -5.02
CA LYS A 143 -18.17 7.14 -5.98
C LYS A 143 -19.58 7.64 -5.61
N ARG A 144 -19.88 7.80 -4.31
CA ARG A 144 -21.23 8.13 -3.80
C ARG A 144 -21.46 9.62 -3.61
N THR A 145 -20.41 10.40 -3.37
CA THR A 145 -20.50 11.82 -3.04
C THR A 145 -20.90 12.64 -4.26
N LYS A 146 -21.97 13.43 -4.09
CA LYS A 146 -22.51 14.33 -5.12
C LYS A 146 -21.89 15.73 -5.03
N ASP A 147 -21.56 16.20 -3.82
CA ASP A 147 -20.92 17.49 -3.61
C ASP A 147 -19.54 17.51 -4.27
N PRO A 148 -19.27 18.42 -5.23
CA PRO A 148 -18.04 18.41 -6.01
C PRO A 148 -16.82 18.77 -5.15
N ASN A 149 -16.94 19.68 -4.21
CA ASN A 149 -15.80 20.11 -3.39
C ASN A 149 -15.41 19.02 -2.40
N ARG A 150 -16.38 18.42 -1.72
CA ARG A 150 -16.13 17.28 -0.84
C ARG A 150 -15.59 16.06 -1.60
N LYS A 151 -16.07 15.84 -2.83
CA LYS A 151 -15.55 14.80 -3.69
C LYS A 151 -14.09 15.05 -4.07
N ALA A 152 -13.75 16.29 -4.43
CA ALA A 152 -12.39 16.70 -4.75
C ALA A 152 -11.44 16.53 -3.55
N GLU A 153 -11.87 16.93 -2.35
CA GLU A 153 -11.09 16.73 -1.12
C GLU A 153 -10.80 15.24 -0.86
N MET A 154 -11.80 14.37 -0.97
CA MET A 154 -11.61 12.92 -0.80
C MET A 154 -10.71 12.33 -1.87
N MET A 155 -10.82 12.75 -3.15
CA MET A 155 -9.92 12.34 -4.22
C MET A 155 -8.48 12.74 -3.93
N PHE A 156 -8.27 13.96 -3.45
CA PHE A 156 -6.95 14.45 -3.07
C PHE A 156 -6.37 13.65 -1.89
N ARG A 157 -7.14 13.46 -0.82
CA ARG A 157 -6.74 12.65 0.34
C ARG A 157 -6.39 11.22 -0.07
N PHE A 158 -7.17 10.61 -0.96
CA PHE A 158 -6.91 9.28 -1.51
C PHE A 158 -5.61 9.25 -2.32
N ALA A 159 -5.36 10.25 -3.16
CA ALA A 159 -4.12 10.40 -3.93
C ALA A 159 -2.88 10.54 -3.03
N VAL A 160 -2.99 11.35 -1.96
CA VAL A 160 -1.93 11.51 -0.95
C VAL A 160 -1.63 10.17 -0.26
N GLY A 161 -2.66 9.41 0.12
CA GLY A 161 -2.52 8.07 0.69
C GLY A 161 -1.74 7.11 -0.23
N ILE A 162 -2.10 7.06 -1.53
CA ILE A 162 -1.37 6.26 -2.52
C ILE A 162 0.11 6.71 -2.61
N ARG A 163 0.36 7.99 -2.82
CA ARG A 163 1.70 8.54 -2.96
C ARG A 163 2.59 8.20 -1.75
N ASN A 164 2.05 8.40 -0.55
CA ASN A 164 2.82 8.21 0.66
C ASN A 164 3.08 6.73 0.96
N SER A 165 2.16 5.83 0.62
CA SER A 165 2.34 4.39 0.83
C SER A 165 3.48 3.78 0.02
N PHE A 166 3.89 4.41 -1.09
CA PHE A 166 5.08 4.03 -1.86
C PHE A 166 6.29 4.92 -1.57
N GLY A 167 6.12 5.99 -0.80
CA GLY A 167 7.15 6.95 -0.44
C GLY A 167 7.61 6.81 1.01
N ARG A 168 7.33 7.83 1.81
CA ARG A 168 7.76 7.90 3.22
C ARG A 168 7.08 6.90 4.15
N CYS A 169 5.89 6.41 3.77
CA CYS A 169 5.13 5.39 4.48
C CYS A 169 5.30 4.01 3.83
N TRP A 170 6.49 3.73 3.30
CA TRP A 170 6.82 2.50 2.55
C TRP A 170 6.42 1.21 3.30
N SER A 171 6.41 1.23 4.63
CA SER A 171 6.02 0.09 5.46
C SER A 171 4.58 -0.39 5.26
N LEU A 172 3.73 0.41 4.60
CA LEU A 172 2.38 0.01 4.22
C LEU A 172 2.37 -1.00 3.06
N THR A 173 3.33 -0.91 2.15
CA THR A 173 3.36 -1.70 0.91
C THR A 173 4.61 -2.56 0.76
N GLN A 174 5.50 -2.57 1.76
CA GLN A 174 6.77 -3.29 1.74
C GLN A 174 7.17 -3.72 3.14
N TYR A 175 8.10 -4.67 3.25
CA TYR A 175 8.68 -5.13 4.52
C TYR A 175 10.04 -4.52 4.81
N TYR A 176 10.71 -3.98 3.81
CA TYR A 176 11.98 -3.25 3.99
C TYR A 176 12.06 -2.09 2.99
N LYS A 177 12.83 -1.09 3.35
CA LYS A 177 13.06 0.06 2.48
C LYS A 177 14.09 -0.32 1.42
N GLY A 178 13.63 -0.59 0.22
CA GLY A 178 14.51 -0.88 -0.93
C GLY A 178 15.44 0.29 -1.29
N SER A 179 16.49 0.00 -2.03
CA SER A 179 17.35 1.05 -2.59
C SER A 179 16.58 1.96 -3.54
N LYS A 180 17.01 3.22 -3.69
CA LYS A 180 16.42 4.17 -4.64
C LYS A 180 16.30 3.58 -6.07
N ARG A 181 17.31 2.83 -6.51
CA ARG A 181 17.33 2.17 -7.83
C ARG A 181 16.25 1.08 -7.96
N LYS A 182 16.04 0.28 -6.90
CA LYS A 182 15.01 -0.76 -6.88
C LYS A 182 13.62 -0.13 -6.95
N TRP A 183 13.39 0.95 -6.21
CA TRP A 183 12.15 1.69 -6.23
C TRP A 183 11.85 2.32 -7.59
N GLN A 184 12.84 2.88 -8.28
CA GLN A 184 12.67 3.47 -9.62
C GLN A 184 12.25 2.45 -10.68
N ASN A 185 12.55 1.18 -10.49
CA ASN A 185 12.19 0.09 -11.41
C ASN A 185 10.91 -0.66 -10.99
N ASP A 186 10.33 -0.31 -9.86
CA ASP A 186 9.13 -0.92 -9.30
C ASP A 186 7.89 -0.58 -10.13
N ALA A 187 7.31 -1.60 -10.78
CA ALA A 187 6.12 -1.43 -11.64
C ALA A 187 4.89 -0.99 -10.84
N CYS A 188 4.71 -1.50 -9.61
CA CYS A 188 3.61 -1.12 -8.73
C CYS A 188 3.76 0.35 -8.32
N ALA A 189 4.96 0.79 -7.94
CA ALA A 189 5.23 2.18 -7.60
C ALA A 189 4.96 3.13 -8.79
N LYS A 190 5.40 2.76 -9.99
CA LYS A 190 5.11 3.54 -11.22
C LYS A 190 3.61 3.66 -11.49
N THR A 191 2.87 2.56 -11.32
CA THR A 191 1.41 2.56 -11.48
C THR A 191 0.73 3.41 -10.42
N ALA A 192 1.17 3.32 -9.17
CA ALA A 192 0.68 4.14 -8.06
C ALA A 192 0.93 5.65 -8.31
N MET A 193 2.11 6.03 -8.80
CA MET A 193 2.41 7.43 -9.11
C MET A 193 1.52 7.97 -10.22
N ARG A 194 1.33 7.22 -11.32
CA ARG A 194 0.40 7.62 -12.40
C ARG A 194 -1.04 7.77 -11.88
N LYS A 195 -1.50 6.84 -11.04
CA LYS A 195 -2.83 6.94 -10.42
C LYS A 195 -2.95 8.16 -9.52
N THR A 196 -1.91 8.47 -8.75
CA THR A 196 -1.84 9.67 -7.92
C THR A 196 -2.01 10.93 -8.75
N GLU A 197 -1.25 11.09 -9.84
CA GLU A 197 -1.34 12.25 -10.74
C GLU A 197 -2.74 12.39 -11.37
N GLN A 198 -3.31 11.29 -11.84
CA GLN A 198 -4.67 11.27 -12.40
C GLN A 198 -5.72 11.73 -11.38
N LEU A 199 -5.61 11.25 -10.12
CA LEU A 199 -6.54 11.61 -9.05
C LEU A 199 -6.40 13.09 -8.65
N ILE A 200 -5.17 13.61 -8.54
CA ILE A 200 -4.93 15.02 -8.23
C ILE A 200 -5.51 15.90 -9.35
N ASN A 201 -5.22 15.58 -10.61
CA ASN A 201 -5.76 16.32 -11.74
C ASN A 201 -7.30 16.26 -11.80
N SER A 202 -7.89 15.11 -11.45
CA SER A 202 -9.33 14.96 -11.37
C SER A 202 -9.92 15.76 -10.20
N ALA A 203 -9.27 15.77 -9.04
CA ALA A 203 -9.68 16.56 -7.89
C ALA A 203 -9.69 18.07 -8.21
N LEU A 204 -8.61 18.57 -8.83
CA LEU A 204 -8.51 19.98 -9.24
C LEU A 204 -9.58 20.37 -10.26
N LYS A 205 -9.98 19.46 -11.16
CA LYS A 205 -11.06 19.71 -12.14
C LYS A 205 -12.45 19.59 -11.52
N THR A 206 -12.61 18.81 -10.46
CA THR A 206 -13.89 18.56 -9.81
C THR A 206 -14.24 19.67 -8.82
N ALA A 207 -13.24 20.29 -8.20
CA ALA A 207 -13.45 21.41 -7.29
C ALA A 207 -14.10 22.60 -8.02
N THR A 208 -15.19 23.11 -7.46
CA THR A 208 -15.93 24.28 -7.97
C THR A 208 -15.61 25.55 -7.17
N ASP A 209 -15.05 25.41 -5.97
CA ASP A 209 -14.53 26.50 -5.16
C ASP A 209 -13.02 26.60 -5.34
N ASP A 210 -12.58 27.77 -5.80
CA ASP A 210 -11.18 28.09 -6.05
C ASP A 210 -10.29 27.91 -4.82
N ASN A 211 -10.85 28.09 -3.60
CA ASN A 211 -10.09 27.89 -2.38
C ASN A 211 -9.73 26.40 -2.16
N TYR A 212 -10.61 25.45 -2.49
CA TYR A 212 -10.27 24.02 -2.43
C TYR A 212 -9.15 23.64 -3.38
N ALA A 213 -9.21 24.13 -4.63
CA ALA A 213 -8.16 23.91 -5.61
C ALA A 213 -6.84 24.58 -5.19
N ALA A 214 -6.92 25.78 -4.65
CA ALA A 214 -5.76 26.52 -4.13
C ALA A 214 -5.12 25.81 -2.92
N ASP A 215 -5.93 25.27 -2.01
CA ASP A 215 -5.45 24.50 -0.86
C ASP A 215 -4.68 23.25 -1.31
N MET A 216 -5.20 22.48 -2.28
CA MET A 216 -4.52 21.32 -2.83
C MET A 216 -3.18 21.68 -3.49
N LEU A 217 -3.14 22.77 -4.27
CA LEU A 217 -1.90 23.23 -4.92
C LEU A 217 -0.88 23.73 -3.89
N TYR A 218 -1.33 24.41 -2.83
CA TYR A 218 -0.48 24.84 -1.74
C TYR A 218 0.16 23.65 -1.03
N GLU A 219 -0.64 22.65 -0.66
CA GLU A 219 -0.15 21.44 -0.03
C GLU A 219 0.86 20.67 -0.89
N LEU A 220 0.68 20.69 -2.20
CA LEU A 220 1.61 20.10 -3.16
C LEU A 220 2.87 20.96 -3.40
N SER A 221 2.97 22.13 -2.76
CA SER A 221 4.01 23.12 -3.01
C SER A 221 4.09 23.58 -4.49
N ASN A 222 2.97 23.50 -5.19
CA ASN A 222 2.87 23.94 -6.59
C ASN A 222 2.48 25.43 -6.66
N PHE A 223 3.34 26.29 -6.10
CA PHE A 223 3.07 27.72 -5.93
C PHE A 223 2.94 28.45 -7.27
N LYS A 224 3.73 28.07 -8.29
CA LYS A 224 3.63 28.65 -9.62
C LYS A 224 2.23 28.52 -10.24
N THR A 225 1.66 27.31 -10.18
CA THR A 225 0.31 27.07 -10.69
C THR A 225 -0.76 27.70 -9.79
N LEU A 226 -0.54 27.71 -8.47
CA LEU A 226 -1.40 28.37 -7.51
C LEU A 226 -1.55 29.86 -7.80
N GLU A 227 -0.45 30.57 -7.96
CA GLU A 227 -0.44 32.01 -8.23
C GLU A 227 -1.01 32.35 -9.61
N ALA A 228 -0.69 31.54 -10.63
CA ALA A 228 -1.18 31.73 -11.99
C ALA A 228 -2.68 31.51 -12.14
N LYS A 229 -3.25 30.50 -11.47
CA LYS A 229 -4.65 30.11 -11.64
C LYS A 229 -5.58 30.69 -10.57
N TYR A 230 -5.09 30.86 -9.35
CA TYR A 230 -5.90 31.25 -8.20
C TYR A 230 -5.27 32.42 -7.41
N PRO A 231 -4.94 33.55 -8.10
CA PRO A 231 -4.18 34.66 -7.50
C PRO A 231 -4.89 35.33 -6.33
N ASN A 232 -6.20 35.26 -6.28
CA ASN A 232 -7.03 35.88 -5.23
C ASN A 232 -7.34 34.97 -4.05
N SER A 233 -6.94 33.68 -4.12
CA SER A 233 -7.18 32.71 -3.04
C SER A 233 -6.38 33.08 -1.78
N LYS A 234 -6.88 32.62 -0.62
CA LYS A 234 -6.20 32.81 0.68
C LYS A 234 -4.76 32.26 0.65
N LYS A 235 -4.55 31.10 0.01
CA LYS A 235 -3.23 30.47 -0.07
C LYS A 235 -2.26 31.21 -0.98
N ALA A 236 -2.71 31.74 -2.10
CA ALA A 236 -1.87 32.56 -2.96
C ALA A 236 -1.41 33.85 -2.27
N LYS A 237 -2.30 34.50 -1.52
CA LYS A 237 -1.95 35.66 -0.68
C LYS A 237 -0.92 35.30 0.39
N LEU A 238 -1.05 34.11 1.00
CA LEU A 238 -0.11 33.63 2.02
C LEU A 238 1.29 33.34 1.41
N VAL A 239 1.36 32.80 0.19
CA VAL A 239 2.64 32.56 -0.51
C VAL A 239 3.34 33.86 -0.80
N ARG A 240 2.63 34.87 -1.34
CA ARG A 240 3.19 36.19 -1.64
C ARG A 240 3.69 36.92 -0.40
N GLY A 241 2.97 36.87 0.71
CA GLY A 241 3.41 37.50 1.96
C GLY A 241 4.54 36.76 2.69
N ARG A 242 5.04 35.65 2.17
CA ARG A 242 6.25 34.98 2.66
C ARG A 242 7.52 35.40 1.92
N CYS A 243 7.36 36.13 0.83
CA CYS A 243 8.47 36.63 0.02
C CYS A 243 8.86 38.08 0.36
N ASP A 244 8.15 38.71 1.29
CA ASP A 244 8.45 40.03 1.84
C ASP A 244 9.09 39.86 3.25
#